data_a0b9ed69c1ac1d44c22b5dea6e61ef9e
#
_entry.id   a0b9ed69c1ac1d44c22b5dea6e61ef9e
#
_cell.length_a   1.000
_cell.length_b   1.000
_cell.length_c   1.000
_cell.angle_alpha   90.00
_cell.angle_beta   90.00
_cell.angle_gamma   90.00
#
_symmetry.space_group_name_H-M   'P 1'
#
loop_
_entity.id
_entity.type
_entity.pdbx_description
1 polymer ?
#
loop_
_entity_poly.entity_id
_entity_poly.type
_entity_poly.pdbx_seq_one_letter_code
_entity_poly.pdbx_strand_id
1 'polypeptide(L)'
;MSKNKSCDIVIIGGGMVGLSLANQIVDRKLSDSVMIIDKESNLGQHSSGRNSGVLHAGIYYKPGTLKSKVCVEGSKRLKEWVIKRNLPINNCGKIIVPQKEHLDSQIDELALRGSKNGADVEIWDQKQLLKFAPLVRSSTGRA
;
A
#
# COMPACT_ATOMS: atom_id res chain seq x y z
N MET A 1 17.62 -40.34 8.18
CA MET A 1 16.69 -40.01 9.27
C MET A 1 16.35 -38.54 9.17
N SER A 2 15.09 -38.19 8.87
CA SER A 2 14.63 -36.81 8.88
C SER A 2 14.69 -36.30 10.32
N LYS A 3 15.53 -35.31 10.60
CA LYS A 3 15.53 -34.64 11.91
C LYS A 3 14.20 -33.90 12.03
N ASN A 4 13.35 -34.29 12.97
CA ASN A 4 12.16 -33.51 13.34
C ASN A 4 12.61 -32.11 13.71
N LYS A 5 12.15 -31.12 12.94
CA LYS A 5 12.35 -29.70 13.27
C LYS A 5 11.17 -29.29 14.15
N SER A 6 11.43 -28.72 15.31
CA SER A 6 10.44 -28.12 16.20
C SER A 6 10.63 -26.62 16.24
N CYS A 7 9.56 -25.88 16.37
CA CYS A 7 9.58 -24.44 16.59
C CYS A 7 8.34 -24.03 17.39
N ASP A 8 8.38 -22.87 18.01
CA ASP A 8 7.27 -22.37 18.84
C ASP A 8 6.10 -21.89 17.97
N ILE A 9 6.43 -21.28 16.82
CA ILE A 9 5.44 -20.70 15.93
C ILE A 9 5.73 -21.12 14.48
N VAL A 10 4.71 -21.67 13.83
CA VAL A 10 4.72 -21.96 12.38
C VAL A 10 3.79 -20.99 11.67
N ILE A 11 4.29 -20.32 10.65
CA ILE A 11 3.53 -19.46 9.75
C ILE A 11 3.42 -20.17 8.39
N ILE A 12 2.19 -20.41 7.94
CA ILE A 12 1.92 -21.03 6.65
C ILE A 12 1.68 -19.95 5.60
N GLY A 13 2.58 -19.85 4.64
CA GLY A 13 2.58 -18.88 3.56
C GLY A 13 3.67 -17.82 3.70
N GLY A 14 4.63 -17.83 2.77
CA GLY A 14 5.76 -16.89 2.68
C GLY A 14 5.47 -15.66 1.81
N GLY A 15 4.22 -15.20 1.76
CA GLY A 15 3.84 -13.94 1.14
C GLY A 15 4.01 -12.74 2.08
N MET A 16 3.60 -11.55 1.63
CA MET A 16 3.74 -10.29 2.40
C MET A 16 3.16 -10.39 3.81
N VAL A 17 2.00 -11.02 3.97
CA VAL A 17 1.34 -11.14 5.29
C VAL A 17 2.15 -12.04 6.22
N GLY A 18 2.55 -13.24 5.76
CA GLY A 18 3.32 -14.16 6.59
C GLY A 18 4.69 -13.60 6.97
N LEU A 19 5.38 -12.97 6.01
CA LEU A 19 6.67 -12.32 6.26
C LEU A 19 6.55 -11.15 7.23
N SER A 20 5.50 -10.32 7.09
CA SER A 20 5.26 -9.21 8.01
C SER A 20 4.94 -9.70 9.42
N LEU A 21 4.17 -10.78 9.54
CA LEU A 21 3.86 -11.40 10.84
C LEU A 21 5.12 -11.94 11.50
N ALA A 22 5.93 -12.71 10.77
CA ALA A 22 7.21 -13.23 11.28
C ALA A 22 8.12 -12.10 11.77
N ASN A 23 8.27 -11.04 10.96
CA ASN A 23 9.06 -9.87 11.35
C ASN A 23 8.53 -9.22 12.64
N GLN A 24 7.20 -9.08 12.78
CA GLN A 24 6.61 -8.50 14.01
C GLN A 24 6.81 -9.38 15.24
N ILE A 25 6.75 -10.71 15.09
CA ILE A 25 7.00 -11.64 16.20
C ILE A 25 8.44 -11.48 16.70
N VAL A 26 9.40 -11.47 15.79
CA VAL A 26 10.82 -11.34 16.10
C VAL A 26 11.14 -9.94 16.67
N ASP A 27 10.69 -8.88 16.00
CA ASP A 27 10.94 -7.48 16.41
C ASP A 27 10.39 -7.21 17.84
N ARG A 28 9.26 -7.84 18.20
CA ARG A 28 8.64 -7.72 19.53
C ARG A 28 9.14 -8.73 20.53
N LYS A 29 10.10 -9.57 20.15
CA LYS A 29 10.66 -10.64 21.01
C LYS A 29 9.60 -11.57 21.60
N LEU A 30 8.57 -11.90 20.80
CA LEU A 30 7.50 -12.81 21.23
C LEU A 30 7.93 -14.27 21.14
N SER A 31 8.82 -14.61 20.22
CA SER A 31 9.51 -15.89 20.10
C SER A 31 10.73 -15.74 19.21
N ASP A 32 11.79 -16.45 19.55
CA ASP A 32 13.00 -16.59 18.73
C ASP A 32 12.96 -17.82 17.84
N SER A 33 11.93 -18.65 17.96
CA SER A 33 11.76 -19.92 17.25
C SER A 33 10.56 -19.88 16.33
N VAL A 34 10.71 -19.15 15.20
CA VAL A 34 9.65 -18.95 14.19
C VAL A 34 10.05 -19.65 12.91
N MET A 35 9.12 -20.43 12.32
CA MET A 35 9.29 -21.10 11.04
C MET A 35 8.23 -20.62 10.04
N ILE A 36 8.66 -20.31 8.82
CA ILE A 36 7.74 -20.04 7.69
C ILE A 36 7.77 -21.24 6.77
N ILE A 37 6.60 -21.76 6.43
CA ILE A 37 6.42 -22.84 5.46
C ILE A 37 5.64 -22.29 4.26
N ASP A 38 6.19 -22.49 3.06
CA ASP A 38 5.52 -22.16 1.80
C ASP A 38 5.50 -23.37 0.89
N LYS A 39 4.50 -23.46 0.01
CA LYS A 39 4.42 -24.49 -1.01
C LYS A 39 5.46 -24.31 -2.12
N GLU A 40 5.94 -23.09 -2.29
CA GLU A 40 6.91 -22.71 -3.31
C GLU A 40 8.34 -22.78 -2.74
N SER A 41 9.31 -22.95 -3.63
CA SER A 41 10.73 -22.97 -3.26
C SER A 41 11.28 -21.61 -2.83
N ASN A 42 10.61 -20.53 -3.21
CA ASN A 42 11.01 -19.16 -2.88
C ASN A 42 9.83 -18.36 -2.32
N LEU A 43 10.13 -17.35 -1.53
CA LEU A 43 9.12 -16.47 -0.92
C LEU A 43 8.51 -15.50 -1.94
N GLY A 44 7.27 -15.09 -1.74
CA GLY A 44 6.61 -14.05 -2.52
C GLY A 44 6.27 -14.41 -3.97
N GLN A 45 6.25 -15.67 -4.36
CA GLN A 45 6.07 -16.11 -5.75
C GLN A 45 4.69 -15.79 -6.36
N HIS A 46 3.69 -15.52 -5.53
CA HIS A 46 2.32 -15.21 -5.95
C HIS A 46 2.03 -13.70 -5.93
N SER A 47 0.83 -13.30 -5.50
CA SER A 47 0.36 -11.91 -5.50
C SER A 47 1.32 -10.92 -4.82
N SER A 48 2.06 -11.35 -3.80
CA SER A 48 3.02 -10.49 -3.09
C SER A 48 4.22 -10.07 -3.96
N GLY A 49 4.64 -10.92 -4.89
CA GLY A 49 5.71 -10.62 -5.86
C GLY A 49 5.19 -10.20 -7.24
N ARG A 50 3.86 -10.22 -7.48
CA ARG A 50 3.23 -9.97 -8.78
C ARG A 50 2.13 -8.92 -8.65
N ASN A 51 2.45 -7.77 -8.10
CA ASN A 51 1.52 -6.64 -7.92
C ASN A 51 2.09 -5.38 -8.56
N SER A 52 1.33 -4.29 -8.53
CA SER A 52 1.73 -3.02 -9.14
C SER A 52 2.84 -2.28 -8.38
N GLY A 53 3.20 -2.72 -7.19
CA GLY A 53 4.15 -2.02 -6.31
C GLY A 53 3.63 -0.67 -5.78
N VAL A 54 2.36 -0.36 -6.00
CA VAL A 54 1.77 0.92 -5.57
C VAL A 54 1.35 0.85 -4.12
N LEU A 55 1.90 1.73 -3.30
CA LEU A 55 1.49 1.92 -1.91
C LEU A 55 0.26 2.83 -1.87
N HIS A 56 -0.91 2.24 -1.62
CA HIS A 56 -2.19 2.94 -1.68
C HIS A 56 -2.38 3.91 -0.51
N ALA A 57 -2.84 5.14 -0.81
CA ALA A 57 -3.12 6.18 0.19
C ALA A 57 -4.49 6.04 0.88
N GLY A 58 -5.34 5.09 0.47
CA GLY A 58 -6.65 4.85 1.11
C GLY A 58 -7.80 5.72 0.60
N ILE A 59 -7.60 6.53 -0.44
CA ILE A 59 -8.61 7.48 -0.97
C ILE A 59 -9.88 6.82 -1.52
N TYR A 60 -9.80 5.56 -1.97
CA TYR A 60 -10.93 4.85 -2.57
C TYR A 60 -11.88 4.22 -1.54
N TYR A 61 -11.46 4.12 -0.28
CA TYR A 61 -12.24 3.40 0.73
C TYR A 61 -13.17 4.32 1.49
N LYS A 62 -14.38 3.81 1.80
CA LYS A 62 -15.36 4.53 2.61
C LYS A 62 -14.73 4.90 3.97
N PRO A 63 -14.77 6.17 4.38
CA PRO A 63 -14.24 6.60 5.67
C PRO A 63 -14.86 5.85 6.85
N GLY A 64 -14.08 5.64 7.89
CA GLY A 64 -14.51 4.95 9.11
C GLY A 64 -14.52 3.42 9.02
N THR A 65 -14.31 2.83 7.83
CA THR A 65 -14.22 1.36 7.70
C THR A 65 -12.87 0.83 8.18
N LEU A 66 -12.84 -0.44 8.62
CA LEU A 66 -11.58 -1.10 8.97
C LEU A 66 -10.61 -1.10 7.79
N LYS A 67 -11.12 -1.26 6.57
CA LYS A 67 -10.31 -1.27 5.35
C LYS A 67 -9.61 0.07 5.11
N SER A 68 -10.29 1.22 5.32
CA SER A 68 -9.66 2.54 5.21
C SER A 68 -8.59 2.74 6.28
N LYS A 69 -8.89 2.39 7.54
CA LYS A 69 -7.95 2.51 8.67
C LYS A 69 -6.68 1.68 8.45
N VAL A 70 -6.83 0.40 8.10
CA VAL A 70 -5.69 -0.51 7.87
C VAL A 70 -4.87 -0.08 6.66
N CYS A 71 -5.51 0.43 5.60
CA CYS A 71 -4.79 0.90 4.41
C CYS A 71 -3.93 2.13 4.72
N VAL A 72 -4.49 3.14 5.36
CA VAL A 72 -3.78 4.39 5.69
C VAL A 72 -2.65 4.14 6.68
N GLU A 73 -2.95 3.46 7.78
CA GLU A 73 -1.94 3.15 8.81
C GLU A 73 -0.87 2.20 8.27
N GLY A 74 -1.26 1.18 7.50
CA GLY A 74 -0.33 0.24 6.89
C GLY A 74 0.59 0.91 5.87
N SER A 75 0.06 1.84 5.08
CA SER A 75 0.83 2.65 4.13
C SER A 75 1.91 3.48 4.85
N LYS A 76 1.53 4.18 5.91
CA LYS A 76 2.45 4.97 6.72
C LYS A 76 3.56 4.12 7.33
N ARG A 77 3.20 3.03 8.01
CA ARG A 77 4.16 2.11 8.65
C ARG A 77 5.09 1.45 7.64
N LEU A 78 4.58 1.03 6.49
CA LEU A 78 5.41 0.42 5.45
C LEU A 78 6.40 1.43 4.87
N LYS A 79 5.98 2.67 4.63
CA LYS A 79 6.85 3.75 4.17
C LYS A 79 7.99 4.01 5.18
N GLU A 80 7.67 4.15 6.46
CA GLU A 80 8.66 4.32 7.53
C GLU A 80 9.63 3.14 7.61
N TRP A 81 9.09 1.92 7.51
CA TRP A 81 9.87 0.68 7.56
C TRP A 81 10.86 0.56 6.39
N VAL A 82 10.43 0.92 5.16
CA VAL A 82 11.24 0.92 3.94
C VAL A 82 12.36 1.96 4.04
N ILE A 83 12.03 3.19 4.46
CA ILE A 83 12.98 4.29 4.63
C ILE A 83 14.03 3.93 5.69
N LYS A 84 13.62 3.43 6.83
CA LYS A 84 14.52 3.03 7.93
C LYS A 84 15.54 1.97 7.50
N ARG A 85 15.21 1.16 6.48
CA ARG A 85 16.07 0.09 5.96
C ARG A 85 16.81 0.46 4.68
N ASN A 86 16.75 1.72 4.27
CA ASN A 86 17.35 2.23 3.03
C ASN A 86 16.92 1.42 1.78
N LEU A 87 15.67 0.93 1.78
CA LEU A 87 15.11 0.23 0.63
C LEU A 87 14.55 1.24 -0.39
N PRO A 88 14.57 0.90 -1.69
CA PRO A 88 14.07 1.81 -2.72
C PRO A 88 12.58 2.13 -2.52
N ILE A 89 12.25 3.42 -2.53
CA ILE A 89 10.87 3.92 -2.56
C ILE A 89 10.81 5.18 -3.40
N ASN A 90 9.80 5.28 -4.27
CA ASN A 90 9.53 6.48 -5.04
C ASN A 90 8.27 7.17 -4.51
N ASN A 91 8.44 8.37 -3.94
CA ASN A 91 7.35 9.21 -3.44
C ASN A 91 6.78 10.12 -4.55
N CYS A 92 6.51 9.57 -5.72
CA CYS A 92 6.04 10.33 -6.89
C CYS A 92 4.60 10.86 -6.77
N GLY A 93 3.86 10.43 -5.75
CA GLY A 93 2.43 10.75 -5.64
C GLY A 93 1.58 9.97 -6.64
N LYS A 94 0.33 10.41 -6.80
CA LYS A 94 -0.62 9.86 -7.76
C LYS A 94 -1.55 10.95 -8.26
N ILE A 95 -1.72 11.04 -9.57
CA ILE A 95 -2.68 11.95 -10.19
C ILE A 95 -3.89 11.14 -10.65
N ILE A 96 -5.08 11.63 -10.36
CA ILE A 96 -6.35 11.05 -10.79
C ILE A 96 -7.07 12.09 -11.62
N VAL A 97 -7.44 11.73 -12.84
CA VAL A 97 -8.12 12.62 -13.75
C VAL A 97 -9.43 12.01 -14.24
N PRO A 98 -10.49 12.77 -14.42
CA PRO A 98 -11.71 12.29 -15.05
C PRO A 98 -11.44 12.03 -16.54
N GLN A 99 -11.80 10.84 -16.99
CA GLN A 99 -11.67 10.45 -18.41
C GLN A 99 -12.85 10.94 -19.26
N LYS A 100 -13.95 11.32 -18.60
CA LYS A 100 -15.18 11.83 -19.22
C LYS A 100 -15.76 12.92 -18.31
N GLU A 101 -16.43 13.92 -18.91
CA GLU A 101 -16.98 15.08 -18.17
C GLU A 101 -17.93 14.68 -17.04
N HIS A 102 -18.78 13.68 -17.24
CA HIS A 102 -19.73 13.21 -16.21
C HIS A 102 -19.04 12.55 -14.99
N LEU A 103 -17.74 12.30 -15.07
CA LEU A 103 -16.94 11.76 -13.94
C LEU A 103 -16.29 12.87 -13.11
N ASP A 104 -16.49 14.14 -13.46
CA ASP A 104 -15.83 15.27 -12.76
C ASP A 104 -16.16 15.33 -11.27
N SER A 105 -17.43 15.10 -10.91
CA SER A 105 -17.87 15.08 -9.51
C SER A 105 -17.19 14.00 -8.65
N GLN A 106 -16.62 12.96 -9.27
CA GLN A 106 -15.87 11.93 -8.55
C GLN A 106 -14.54 12.45 -8.02
N ILE A 107 -13.98 13.51 -8.60
CA ILE A 107 -12.77 14.17 -8.10
C ILE A 107 -13.04 14.74 -6.70
N ASP A 108 -14.16 15.47 -6.54
CA ASP A 108 -14.53 16.03 -5.26
C ASP A 108 -14.84 14.94 -4.21
N GLU A 109 -15.52 13.89 -4.64
CA GLU A 109 -15.81 12.75 -3.75
C GLU A 109 -14.53 12.03 -3.29
N LEU A 110 -13.58 11.79 -4.20
CA LEU A 110 -12.32 11.14 -3.87
C LEU A 110 -11.45 12.02 -2.96
N ALA A 111 -11.40 13.33 -3.22
CA ALA A 111 -10.69 14.28 -2.39
C ALA A 111 -11.29 14.34 -0.97
N LEU A 112 -12.62 14.39 -0.86
CA LEU A 112 -13.31 14.35 0.44
C LEU A 112 -13.05 13.04 1.20
N ARG A 113 -13.09 11.90 0.51
CA ARG A 113 -12.77 10.60 1.12
C ARG A 113 -11.32 10.53 1.56
N GLY A 114 -10.40 10.99 0.70
CA GLY A 114 -8.97 11.05 1.00
C GLY A 114 -8.70 11.86 2.26
N SER A 115 -9.22 13.07 2.32
CA SER A 115 -9.09 13.96 3.48
C SER A 115 -9.67 13.33 4.75
N LYS A 116 -10.89 12.74 4.70
CA LYS A 116 -11.50 12.05 5.85
C LYS A 116 -10.73 10.82 6.30
N ASN A 117 -9.99 10.18 5.41
CA ASN A 117 -9.13 9.04 5.72
C ASN A 117 -7.72 9.45 6.17
N GLY A 118 -7.39 10.75 6.16
CA GLY A 118 -6.08 11.26 6.55
C GLY A 118 -5.02 11.13 5.46
N ALA A 119 -5.41 10.99 4.20
CA ALA A 119 -4.52 11.10 3.06
C ALA A 119 -4.30 12.58 2.72
N ASP A 120 -3.07 12.90 2.30
CA ASP A 120 -2.73 14.21 1.77
C ASP A 120 -3.21 14.28 0.31
N VAL A 121 -4.21 15.10 0.06
CA VAL A 121 -4.88 15.24 -1.25
C VAL A 121 -5.12 16.70 -1.60
N GLU A 122 -4.89 17.04 -2.86
CA GLU A 122 -5.15 18.34 -3.43
C GLU A 122 -6.01 18.18 -4.69
N ILE A 123 -6.88 19.16 -4.94
CA ILE A 123 -7.58 19.28 -6.21
C ILE A 123 -6.84 20.30 -7.05
N TRP A 124 -6.42 19.90 -8.23
CA TRP A 124 -5.73 20.75 -9.19
C TRP A 124 -6.66 21.25 -10.28
N ASP A 125 -6.50 22.51 -10.66
CA ASP A 125 -7.05 23.07 -11.88
C ASP A 125 -6.17 22.73 -13.11
N GLN A 126 -6.64 23.12 -14.29
CA GLN A 126 -5.91 22.87 -15.54
C GLN A 126 -4.51 23.51 -15.55
N LYS A 127 -4.34 24.69 -14.94
CA LYS A 127 -3.05 25.38 -14.90
C LYS A 127 -2.06 24.60 -14.06
N GLN A 128 -2.49 24.13 -12.89
CA GLN A 128 -1.68 23.29 -12.01
C GLN A 128 -1.35 21.94 -12.65
N LEU A 129 -2.35 21.31 -13.29
CA LEU A 129 -2.17 20.04 -14.00
C LEU A 129 -1.13 20.17 -15.12
N LEU A 130 -1.21 21.20 -15.97
CA LEU A 130 -0.24 21.45 -17.03
C LEU A 130 1.15 21.77 -16.48
N LYS A 131 1.25 22.46 -15.36
CA LYS A 131 2.54 22.80 -14.72
C LYS A 131 3.25 21.57 -14.17
N PHE A 132 2.55 20.69 -13.46
CA PHE A 132 3.17 19.57 -12.72
C PHE A 132 3.11 18.25 -13.47
N ALA A 133 2.17 18.09 -14.39
CA ALA A 133 1.96 16.86 -15.17
C ALA A 133 1.55 17.16 -16.62
N PRO A 134 2.41 17.79 -17.43
CA PRO A 134 2.07 18.32 -18.74
C PRO A 134 1.63 17.27 -19.77
N LEU A 135 1.97 15.99 -19.55
CA LEU A 135 1.59 14.88 -20.41
C LEU A 135 0.25 14.24 -20.03
N VAL A 136 -0.29 14.58 -18.87
CA VAL A 136 -1.59 14.04 -18.42
C VAL A 136 -2.72 14.78 -19.11
N ARG A 137 -3.74 14.04 -19.55
CA ARG A 137 -4.96 14.59 -20.18
C ARG A 137 -6.14 14.36 -19.26
N SER A 138 -6.85 15.43 -18.97
CA SER A 138 -8.10 15.43 -18.22
C SER A 138 -9.22 15.94 -19.10
N SER A 139 -10.39 15.33 -19.08
CA SER A 139 -11.54 15.77 -19.86
C SER A 139 -12.12 17.11 -19.40
N THR A 140 -11.90 17.48 -18.14
CA THR A 140 -12.43 18.71 -17.52
C THR A 140 -11.32 19.69 -17.13
N GLY A 141 -10.07 19.30 -17.30
CA GLY A 141 -8.92 20.08 -16.84
C GLY A 141 -8.64 19.98 -15.34
N ARG A 142 -9.44 19.22 -14.59
CA ARG A 142 -9.24 19.00 -13.14
C ARG A 142 -8.52 17.67 -12.86
N ALA A 143 -7.85 17.59 -11.74
CA ALA A 143 -7.20 16.38 -11.23
C ALA A 143 -7.33 16.29 -9.71
#